data_b31d7e4c0f53750e37149bebfedf51ec
#
_entry.id   b31d7e4c0f53750e37149bebfedf51ec
#
_cell.length_a   1.000
_cell.length_b   1.000
_cell.length_c   1.000
_cell.angle_alpha   90.00
_cell.angle_beta   90.00
_cell.angle_gamma   90.00
#
_symmetry.space_group_name_H-M   'P 1'
#
loop_
_entity.id
_entity.type
_entity.pdbx_description
1 polymer ?
#
loop_
_entity_poly.entity_id
_entity_poly.type
_entity_poly.pdbx_seq_one_letter_code
_entity_poly.pdbx_strand_id
1 'polypeptide(L)'
;MKIIELTETQFKNYSKLHSSRNYYQTVEYAHSNKGTIYYLGYINENDNTLMAAVLLLERSLGKIKFGYVPGSFLVDYNNDNLFKDFITSLKDYLKKKKYIYVTTDNISTYKMFDKTGDVVYYDTNIIKLFDELSFKKIGKLPIRNVVLETEKTPEETFKLFNANTKRNINLSIRRAINIYKDESNNINPLLDMNNTLV
;
A
#
# COMPACT_ATOMS: atom_id res chain seq x y z
N MET A 1 9.72 -16.11 -18.01
CA MET A 1 9.15 -15.62 -16.74
C MET A 1 7.66 -15.94 -16.65
N LYS A 2 7.12 -16.21 -15.46
CA LYS A 2 5.70 -16.58 -15.29
C LYS A 2 5.13 -16.12 -13.95
N ILE A 3 3.79 -16.02 -13.90
CA ILE A 3 3.04 -15.81 -12.64
C ILE A 3 2.78 -17.16 -11.98
N ILE A 4 3.07 -17.24 -10.69
CA ILE A 4 2.76 -18.39 -9.82
C ILE A 4 1.99 -17.94 -8.59
N GLU A 5 1.28 -18.87 -7.96
CA GLU A 5 0.71 -18.66 -6.64
C GLU A 5 1.79 -18.91 -5.59
N LEU A 6 1.95 -17.96 -4.67
CA LEU A 6 2.90 -18.05 -3.56
C LEU A 6 2.19 -18.57 -2.32
N THR A 7 2.94 -19.23 -1.44
CA THR A 7 2.48 -19.41 -0.06
C THR A 7 2.51 -18.11 0.70
N GLU A 8 1.72 -18.01 1.76
CA GLU A 8 1.70 -16.84 2.65
C GLU A 8 3.10 -16.51 3.18
N THR A 9 3.86 -17.54 3.57
CA THR A 9 5.23 -17.37 4.08
C THR A 9 6.17 -16.78 3.02
N GLN A 10 6.09 -17.25 1.77
CA GLN A 10 6.89 -16.71 0.68
C GLN A 10 6.56 -15.24 0.41
N PHE A 11 5.26 -14.92 0.34
CA PHE A 11 4.82 -13.53 0.14
C PHE A 11 5.25 -12.64 1.30
N LYS A 12 5.06 -13.08 2.55
CA LYS A 12 5.46 -12.34 3.75
C LYS A 12 6.94 -12.02 3.77
N ASN A 13 7.80 -12.98 3.44
CA ASN A 13 9.24 -12.78 3.39
C ASN A 13 9.63 -11.77 2.30
N TYR A 14 9.04 -11.89 1.12
CA TYR A 14 9.30 -10.97 0.01
C TYR A 14 8.82 -9.54 0.33
N SER A 15 7.57 -9.41 0.78
CA SER A 15 6.97 -8.10 1.06
C SER A 15 7.71 -7.30 2.13
N LYS A 16 8.28 -7.98 3.15
CA LYS A 16 9.05 -7.32 4.21
C LYS A 16 10.34 -6.66 3.72
N LEU A 17 10.98 -7.26 2.71
CA LEU A 17 12.30 -6.84 2.23
C LEU A 17 12.21 -5.93 0.99
N HIS A 18 11.04 -5.88 0.34
CA HIS A 18 10.88 -5.12 -0.89
C HIS A 18 10.89 -3.61 -0.66
N SER A 19 11.57 -2.85 -1.53
CA SER A 19 11.67 -1.38 -1.44
C SER A 19 10.31 -0.68 -1.55
N SER A 20 9.39 -1.22 -2.38
CA SER A 20 8.01 -0.71 -2.54
C SER A 20 7.03 -1.26 -1.51
N ARG A 21 7.54 -1.80 -0.39
CA ARG A 21 6.69 -2.32 0.69
C ARG A 21 5.72 -1.27 1.21
N ASN A 22 4.51 -1.70 1.48
CA ASN A 22 3.50 -0.86 2.12
C ASN A 22 2.52 -1.76 2.91
N TYR A 23 1.76 -1.15 3.82
CA TYR A 23 0.83 -1.87 4.68
C TYR A 23 -0.22 -2.67 3.90
N TYR A 24 -0.69 -2.14 2.77
CA TYR A 24 -1.74 -2.78 1.96
C TYR A 24 -1.25 -4.05 1.24
N GLN A 25 0.06 -4.21 1.05
CA GLN A 25 0.69 -5.40 0.47
C GLN A 25 1.33 -6.26 1.57
N THR A 26 0.57 -6.55 2.63
CA THR A 26 0.98 -7.42 3.75
C THR A 26 -0.03 -8.53 3.99
N VAL A 27 0.43 -9.58 4.65
CA VAL A 27 -0.41 -10.70 5.10
C VAL A 27 -1.42 -10.24 6.16
N GLU A 28 -1.00 -9.35 7.04
CA GLU A 28 -1.82 -8.77 8.08
C GLU A 28 -3.01 -7.98 7.48
N TYR A 29 -2.75 -7.20 6.44
CA TYR A 29 -3.82 -6.51 5.71
C TYR A 29 -4.74 -7.52 4.98
N ALA A 30 -4.17 -8.54 4.35
CA ALA A 30 -4.94 -9.57 3.65
C ALA A 30 -5.96 -10.23 4.60
N HIS A 31 -5.54 -10.63 5.80
CA HIS A 31 -6.39 -11.28 6.79
C HIS A 31 -7.46 -10.35 7.39
N SER A 32 -7.27 -9.03 7.34
CA SER A 32 -8.31 -8.07 7.79
C SER A 32 -9.43 -7.91 6.76
N ASN A 33 -9.29 -8.46 5.56
CA ASN A 33 -10.27 -8.33 4.49
C ASN A 33 -11.11 -9.58 4.32
N LYS A 34 -12.36 -9.38 3.85
CA LYS A 34 -13.27 -10.47 3.48
C LYS A 34 -13.05 -10.84 2.02
N GLY A 35 -13.08 -12.11 1.70
CA GLY A 35 -12.93 -12.63 0.33
C GLY A 35 -11.84 -13.69 0.22
N THR A 36 -11.58 -14.15 -1.00
CA THR A 36 -10.50 -15.09 -1.27
C THR A 36 -9.20 -14.33 -1.50
N ILE A 37 -8.15 -14.76 -0.83
CA ILE A 37 -6.83 -14.13 -0.85
C ILE A 37 -5.92 -14.91 -1.79
N TYR A 38 -5.25 -14.23 -2.70
CA TYR A 38 -4.20 -14.80 -3.52
C TYR A 38 -2.91 -13.97 -3.35
N TYR A 39 -1.82 -14.67 -3.14
CA TYR A 39 -0.48 -14.11 -3.19
C TYR A 39 0.13 -14.56 -4.51
N LEU A 40 0.37 -13.63 -5.43
CA LEU A 40 0.91 -13.93 -6.75
C LEU A 40 2.34 -13.43 -6.85
N GLY A 41 3.21 -14.27 -7.40
CA GLY A 41 4.61 -13.96 -7.64
C GLY A 41 4.96 -14.03 -9.11
N TYR A 42 5.83 -13.13 -9.57
CA TYR A 42 6.42 -13.15 -10.90
C TYR A 42 7.85 -13.64 -10.79
N ILE A 43 8.11 -14.82 -11.34
CA ILE A 43 9.40 -15.50 -11.19
C ILE A 43 10.15 -15.59 -12.50
N ASN A 44 11.48 -15.55 -12.38
CA ASN A 44 12.38 -15.97 -13.44
C ASN A 44 12.42 -17.51 -13.47
N GLU A 45 12.06 -18.11 -14.61
CA GLU A 45 11.97 -19.56 -14.74
C GLU A 45 13.32 -20.27 -14.75
N ASN A 46 14.42 -19.56 -15.01
CA ASN A 46 15.75 -20.16 -15.08
C ASN A 46 16.32 -20.47 -13.68
N ASP A 47 16.05 -19.59 -12.72
CA ASP A 47 16.62 -19.67 -11.37
C ASP A 47 15.59 -19.61 -10.25
N ASN A 48 14.30 -19.54 -10.60
CA ASN A 48 13.16 -19.36 -9.69
C ASN A 48 13.23 -18.09 -8.80
N THR A 49 14.02 -17.09 -9.21
CA THR A 49 14.09 -15.83 -8.48
C THR A 49 12.77 -15.08 -8.56
N LEU A 50 12.25 -14.65 -7.41
CA LEU A 50 11.03 -13.83 -7.31
C LEU A 50 11.36 -12.37 -7.63
N MET A 51 10.87 -11.87 -8.76
CA MET A 51 11.16 -10.55 -9.30
C MET A 51 10.11 -9.50 -8.92
N ALA A 52 8.85 -9.91 -8.76
CA ALA A 52 7.75 -9.08 -8.32
C ALA A 52 6.68 -9.92 -7.62
N ALA A 53 5.86 -9.27 -6.80
CA ALA A 53 4.73 -9.93 -6.15
C ALA A 53 3.54 -8.99 -6.00
N VAL A 54 2.37 -9.60 -5.74
CA VAL A 54 1.13 -8.85 -5.51
C VAL A 54 0.16 -9.63 -4.64
N LEU A 55 -0.47 -8.93 -3.70
CA LEU A 55 -1.67 -9.37 -3.02
C LEU A 55 -2.88 -9.09 -3.90
N LEU A 56 -3.67 -10.10 -4.19
CA LEU A 56 -4.94 -9.99 -4.91
C LEU A 56 -6.07 -10.47 -4.00
N LEU A 57 -7.04 -9.60 -3.77
CA LEU A 57 -8.28 -9.92 -3.07
C LEU A 57 -9.37 -10.20 -4.10
N GLU A 58 -9.88 -11.43 -4.12
CA GLU A 58 -10.96 -11.85 -5.01
C GLU A 58 -12.32 -11.72 -4.32
N ARG A 59 -13.26 -11.15 -5.04
CA ARG A 59 -14.69 -11.26 -4.75
C ARG A 59 -15.38 -11.89 -5.95
N SER A 60 -16.31 -12.80 -5.70
CA SER A 60 -17.07 -13.46 -6.76
C SER A 60 -18.58 -13.30 -6.56
N LEU A 61 -19.28 -13.13 -7.65
CA LEU A 61 -20.75 -13.16 -7.72
C LEU A 61 -21.15 -14.25 -8.71
N GLY A 62 -21.47 -15.43 -8.19
CA GLY A 62 -21.66 -16.63 -8.99
C GLY A 62 -20.36 -17.00 -9.74
N LYS A 63 -20.41 -17.00 -11.07
CA LYS A 63 -19.24 -17.29 -11.93
C LYS A 63 -18.39 -16.06 -12.28
N ILE A 64 -18.83 -14.89 -11.85
CA ILE A 64 -18.16 -13.62 -12.15
C ILE A 64 -17.13 -13.32 -11.08
N LYS A 65 -15.88 -13.07 -11.48
CA LYS A 65 -14.76 -12.77 -10.60
C LYS A 65 -14.33 -11.33 -10.74
N PHE A 66 -14.16 -10.68 -9.61
CA PHE A 66 -13.60 -9.34 -9.47
C PHE A 66 -12.35 -9.41 -8.62
N GLY A 67 -11.35 -8.64 -8.98
CA GLY A 67 -10.10 -8.55 -8.24
C GLY A 67 -9.86 -7.13 -7.72
N TYR A 68 -9.23 -7.07 -6.57
CA TYR A 68 -8.72 -5.82 -6.02
C TYR A 68 -7.27 -6.02 -5.57
N VAL A 69 -6.39 -5.17 -6.06
CA VAL A 69 -4.97 -5.11 -5.69
C VAL A 69 -4.79 -3.86 -4.83
N PRO A 70 -4.74 -3.99 -3.51
CA PRO A 70 -4.60 -2.86 -2.60
C PRO A 70 -3.19 -2.29 -2.64
N GLY A 71 -3.05 -0.96 -2.64
CA GLY A 71 -1.77 -0.29 -2.47
C GLY A 71 -0.73 -0.55 -3.55
N SER A 72 -1.17 -0.91 -4.78
CA SER A 72 -0.30 -1.16 -5.93
C SER A 72 0.50 -2.49 -5.86
N PHE A 73 1.70 -2.56 -6.44
CA PHE A 73 2.45 -3.79 -6.66
C PHE A 73 3.79 -3.76 -5.93
N LEU A 74 4.29 -4.91 -5.52
CA LEU A 74 5.67 -5.08 -5.03
C LEU A 74 6.58 -5.35 -6.22
N VAL A 75 7.05 -4.30 -6.87
CA VAL A 75 7.91 -4.32 -8.05
C VAL A 75 8.85 -3.12 -8.03
N ASP A 76 10.01 -3.26 -8.65
CA ASP A 76 10.89 -2.11 -8.86
C ASP A 76 10.34 -1.22 -9.98
N TYR A 77 9.76 -0.09 -9.60
CA TYR A 77 9.19 0.89 -10.53
C TYR A 77 10.24 1.67 -11.31
N ASN A 78 11.52 1.59 -10.94
CA ASN A 78 12.61 2.17 -11.73
C ASN A 78 13.05 1.27 -12.89
N ASN A 79 12.57 0.03 -12.92
CA ASN A 79 12.81 -0.90 -14.01
C ASN A 79 11.54 -1.04 -14.88
N ASP A 80 11.40 -0.13 -15.84
CA ASP A 80 10.24 -0.05 -16.74
C ASP A 80 9.95 -1.39 -17.45
N ASN A 81 10.99 -2.08 -17.89
CA ASN A 81 10.83 -3.35 -18.59
C ASN A 81 10.28 -4.43 -17.66
N LEU A 82 10.83 -4.55 -16.46
CA LEU A 82 10.33 -5.49 -15.45
C LEU A 82 8.88 -5.21 -15.11
N PHE A 83 8.53 -3.93 -14.91
CA PHE A 83 7.16 -3.53 -14.61
C PHE A 83 6.20 -3.89 -15.73
N LYS A 84 6.56 -3.58 -16.99
CA LYS A 84 5.73 -3.88 -18.18
C LYS A 84 5.53 -5.39 -18.35
N ASP A 85 6.59 -6.16 -18.25
CA ASP A 85 6.56 -7.62 -18.39
C ASP A 85 5.71 -8.27 -17.29
N PHE A 86 5.90 -7.83 -16.04
CA PHE A 86 5.13 -8.30 -14.91
C PHE A 86 3.64 -8.02 -15.09
N ILE A 87 3.26 -6.77 -15.40
CA ILE A 87 1.86 -6.39 -15.55
C ILE A 87 1.20 -7.10 -16.74
N THR A 88 1.94 -7.27 -17.84
CA THR A 88 1.45 -8.01 -19.00
C THR A 88 1.18 -9.48 -18.63
N SER A 89 2.13 -10.13 -17.96
CA SER A 89 1.99 -11.51 -17.50
C SER A 89 0.85 -11.65 -16.46
N LEU A 90 0.71 -10.68 -15.57
CA LEU A 90 -0.38 -10.66 -14.59
C LEU A 90 -1.75 -10.53 -15.26
N LYS A 91 -1.89 -9.65 -16.24
CA LYS A 91 -3.12 -9.50 -17.03
C LYS A 91 -3.50 -10.80 -17.73
N ASP A 92 -2.55 -11.48 -18.36
CA ASP A 92 -2.77 -12.75 -19.03
C ASP A 92 -3.19 -13.86 -18.03
N TYR A 93 -2.55 -13.91 -16.88
CA TYR A 93 -2.94 -14.82 -15.80
C TYR A 93 -4.37 -14.57 -15.33
N LEU A 94 -4.71 -13.31 -15.04
CA LEU A 94 -6.05 -12.92 -14.57
C LEU A 94 -7.12 -13.22 -15.63
N LYS A 95 -6.83 -12.96 -16.91
CA LYS A 95 -7.71 -13.30 -18.04
C LYS A 95 -7.96 -14.81 -18.15
N LYS A 96 -6.91 -15.63 -18.03
CA LYS A 96 -7.02 -17.10 -18.00
C LYS A 96 -7.87 -17.59 -16.82
N LYS A 97 -7.77 -16.92 -15.66
CA LYS A 97 -8.58 -17.21 -14.45
C LYS A 97 -9.99 -16.61 -14.52
N LYS A 98 -10.37 -15.96 -15.66
CA LYS A 98 -11.70 -15.40 -15.95
C LYS A 98 -12.11 -14.24 -15.04
N TYR A 99 -11.15 -13.41 -14.63
CA TYR A 99 -11.48 -12.13 -14.01
C TYR A 99 -12.06 -11.18 -15.07
N ILE A 100 -13.22 -10.59 -14.77
CA ILE A 100 -13.84 -9.59 -15.64
C ILE A 100 -13.24 -8.22 -15.39
N TYR A 101 -12.89 -7.96 -14.11
CA TYR A 101 -12.50 -6.64 -13.68
C TYR A 101 -11.52 -6.76 -12.52
N VAL A 102 -10.44 -6.01 -12.59
CA VAL A 102 -9.45 -5.88 -11.49
C VAL A 102 -9.10 -4.42 -11.32
N THR A 103 -9.19 -3.95 -10.09
CA THR A 103 -8.77 -2.60 -9.69
C THR A 103 -7.49 -2.61 -8.90
N THR A 104 -6.78 -1.52 -8.93
CA THR A 104 -5.65 -1.25 -8.05
C THR A 104 -5.64 0.22 -7.61
N ASP A 105 -5.20 0.47 -6.40
CA ASP A 105 -4.87 1.80 -5.92
C ASP A 105 -3.38 2.02 -6.14
N ASN A 106 -3.02 3.04 -6.90
CA ASN A 106 -1.62 3.43 -6.96
C ASN A 106 -1.32 4.40 -5.81
N ILE A 107 -0.54 3.95 -4.83
CA ILE A 107 -0.10 4.75 -3.69
C ILE A 107 1.31 5.32 -3.87
N SER A 108 1.93 5.11 -5.03
CA SER A 108 3.25 5.67 -5.31
C SER A 108 3.20 7.19 -5.29
N THR A 109 4.19 7.79 -4.64
CA THR A 109 4.32 9.25 -4.59
C THR A 109 4.75 9.75 -5.95
N TYR A 110 3.88 10.46 -6.64
CA TYR A 110 4.22 11.10 -7.92
C TYR A 110 4.50 12.60 -7.78
N LYS A 111 4.15 13.20 -6.65
CA LYS A 111 4.36 14.64 -6.41
C LYS A 111 4.55 14.91 -4.93
N MET A 112 5.57 15.69 -4.61
CA MET A 112 5.83 16.18 -3.25
C MET A 112 5.84 17.70 -3.24
N PHE A 113 5.39 18.26 -2.15
CA PHE A 113 5.38 19.69 -1.90
C PHE A 113 6.18 19.98 -0.63
N ASP A 114 6.88 21.09 -0.62
CA ASP A 114 7.49 21.59 0.60
C ASP A 114 6.45 22.29 1.50
N LYS A 115 6.93 22.85 2.62
CA LYS A 115 6.09 23.57 3.59
C LYS A 115 5.49 24.87 3.05
N THR A 116 6.03 25.43 1.96
CA THR A 116 5.53 26.64 1.29
C THR A 116 4.48 26.33 0.24
N GLY A 117 4.36 25.04 -0.13
CA GLY A 117 3.46 24.57 -1.18
C GLY A 117 4.12 24.46 -2.55
N ASP A 118 5.44 24.69 -2.61
CA ASP A 118 6.20 24.54 -3.83
C ASP A 118 6.48 23.06 -4.14
N VAL A 119 6.48 22.72 -5.43
CA VAL A 119 6.74 21.35 -5.88
C VAL A 119 8.23 21.07 -5.80
N VAL A 120 8.62 20.14 -4.91
CA VAL A 120 10.02 19.70 -4.75
C VAL A 120 10.32 18.37 -5.42
N TYR A 121 9.30 17.61 -5.79
CA TYR A 121 9.43 16.35 -6.53
C TYR A 121 8.22 16.15 -7.44
N TYR A 122 8.46 15.73 -8.67
CA TYR A 122 7.43 15.39 -9.63
C TYR A 122 7.91 14.27 -10.56
N ASP A 123 7.29 13.10 -10.44
CA ASP A 123 7.56 11.96 -11.30
C ASP A 123 6.34 11.66 -12.17
N THR A 124 6.53 11.81 -13.48
CA THR A 124 5.50 11.48 -14.47
C THR A 124 5.68 10.07 -15.06
N ASN A 125 6.80 9.41 -14.79
CA ASN A 125 7.11 8.13 -15.40
C ASN A 125 6.10 7.07 -15.01
N ILE A 126 5.76 7.00 -13.73
CA ILE A 126 4.79 6.04 -13.23
C ILE A 126 3.40 6.20 -13.88
N ILE A 127 2.98 7.45 -14.14
CA ILE A 127 1.71 7.72 -14.83
C ILE A 127 1.77 7.19 -16.24
N LYS A 128 2.87 7.48 -16.98
CA LYS A 128 3.09 6.98 -18.33
C LYS A 128 3.08 5.46 -18.41
N LEU A 129 3.74 4.78 -17.45
CA LEU A 129 3.77 3.31 -17.40
C LEU A 129 2.36 2.72 -17.27
N PHE A 130 1.51 3.28 -16.40
CA PHE A 130 0.13 2.84 -16.27
C PHE A 130 -0.69 3.12 -17.54
N ASP A 131 -0.50 4.27 -18.17
CA ASP A 131 -1.20 4.66 -19.41
C ASP A 131 -0.78 3.74 -20.58
N GLU A 132 0.50 3.49 -20.77
CA GLU A 132 1.04 2.58 -21.79
C GLU A 132 0.51 1.15 -21.62
N LEU A 133 0.32 0.72 -20.39
CA LEU A 133 -0.28 -0.58 -20.05
C LEU A 133 -1.81 -0.56 -20.10
N SER A 134 -2.43 0.50 -20.62
CA SER A 134 -3.89 0.61 -20.78
C SER A 134 -4.70 0.47 -19.48
N PHE A 135 -4.15 0.96 -18.37
CA PHE A 135 -4.95 1.12 -17.16
C PHE A 135 -5.95 2.25 -17.34
N LYS A 136 -7.18 2.01 -16.88
CA LYS A 136 -8.22 3.05 -16.93
C LYS A 136 -8.37 3.66 -15.54
N LYS A 137 -8.23 4.97 -15.45
CA LYS A 137 -8.48 5.70 -14.22
C LYS A 137 -9.98 5.77 -13.95
N ILE A 138 -10.43 5.18 -12.84
CA ILE A 138 -11.85 5.09 -12.46
C ILE A 138 -12.23 6.04 -11.33
N GLY A 139 -11.27 6.60 -10.64
CA GLY A 139 -11.50 7.52 -9.54
C GLY A 139 -10.26 8.36 -9.24
N LYS A 140 -10.45 9.40 -8.45
CA LYS A 140 -9.38 10.22 -7.92
C LYS A 140 -9.57 10.28 -6.41
N LEU A 141 -8.78 9.51 -5.68
CA LEU A 141 -8.63 9.71 -4.25
C LEU A 141 -7.48 10.72 -4.06
N PRO A 142 -7.75 11.97 -3.69
CA PRO A 142 -6.69 12.91 -3.37
C PRO A 142 -6.14 12.54 -1.99
N ILE A 143 -5.27 11.55 -1.93
CA ILE A 143 -4.55 11.22 -0.70
C ILE A 143 -3.35 12.15 -0.63
N ARG A 144 -3.43 13.10 0.27
CA ARG A 144 -2.28 13.91 0.70
C ARG A 144 -1.80 13.36 2.02
N ASN A 145 -0.59 12.84 2.04
CA ASN A 145 0.04 12.36 3.25
C ASN A 145 1.12 13.36 3.69
N VAL A 146 1.20 13.58 4.98
CA VAL A 146 2.34 14.27 5.58
C VAL A 146 3.38 13.21 5.90
N VAL A 147 4.59 13.39 5.37
CA VAL A 147 5.73 12.52 5.68
C VAL A 147 6.51 13.12 6.83
N LEU A 148 6.69 12.38 7.90
CA LEU A 148 7.51 12.73 9.04
C LEU A 148 8.74 11.83 9.07
N GLU A 149 9.93 12.40 9.06
CA GLU A 149 11.17 11.66 9.26
C GLU A 149 11.27 11.24 10.73
N THR A 150 11.31 9.93 10.98
CA THR A 150 11.35 9.36 12.34
C THR A 150 12.76 9.06 12.84
N GLU A 151 13.80 9.36 12.04
CA GLU A 151 15.21 9.20 12.43
C GLU A 151 15.71 10.30 13.39
N LYS A 152 14.92 11.37 13.54
CA LYS A 152 15.21 12.47 14.45
C LYS A 152 14.75 12.15 15.88
N THR A 153 15.44 12.72 16.83
CA THR A 153 15.01 12.64 18.23
C THR A 153 13.64 13.30 18.43
N PRO A 154 12.86 12.91 19.47
CA PRO A 154 11.59 13.57 19.78
C PRO A 154 11.72 15.10 19.91
N GLU A 155 12.82 15.59 20.50
CA GLU A 155 13.09 17.03 20.67
C GLU A 155 13.33 17.72 19.33
N GLU A 156 14.08 17.11 18.44
CA GLU A 156 14.31 17.63 17.08
C GLU A 156 13.01 17.64 16.27
N THR A 157 12.24 16.55 16.37
CA THR A 157 10.93 16.45 15.71
C THR A 157 9.97 17.51 16.25
N PHE A 158 9.95 17.74 17.59
CA PHE A 158 9.11 18.77 18.20
C PHE A 158 9.47 20.17 17.69
N LYS A 159 10.75 20.47 17.46
CA LYS A 159 11.18 21.76 16.90
C LYS A 159 10.62 22.04 15.51
N LEU A 160 10.35 21.00 14.71
CA LEU A 160 9.82 21.14 13.35
C LEU A 160 8.32 21.48 13.31
N PHE A 161 7.57 21.20 14.38
CA PHE A 161 6.15 21.46 14.41
C PHE A 161 5.83 22.96 14.42
N ASN A 162 4.71 23.31 13.82
CA ASN A 162 4.18 24.69 13.90
C ASN A 162 3.76 25.06 15.33
N ALA A 163 3.55 26.35 15.57
CA ALA A 163 3.23 26.89 16.89
C ALA A 163 1.94 26.27 17.49
N ASN A 164 0.93 26.02 16.67
CA ASN A 164 -0.34 25.43 17.14
C ASN A 164 -0.15 23.97 17.58
N THR A 165 0.58 23.17 16.82
CA THR A 165 0.89 21.79 17.18
C THR A 165 1.71 21.74 18.47
N LYS A 166 2.75 22.57 18.61
CA LYS A 166 3.54 22.70 19.84
C LYS A 166 2.67 23.05 21.04
N ARG A 167 1.76 24.03 20.87
CA ARG A 167 0.82 24.43 21.93
C ARG A 167 -0.07 23.26 22.35
N ASN A 168 -0.59 22.49 21.41
CA ASN A 168 -1.48 21.37 21.70
C ASN A 168 -0.74 20.23 22.41
N ILE A 169 0.49 19.91 22.00
CA ILE A 169 1.36 18.94 22.70
C ILE A 169 1.59 19.37 24.14
N ASN A 170 2.01 20.63 24.35
CA ASN A 170 2.24 21.15 25.69
C ASN A 170 0.98 21.17 26.57
N LEU A 171 -0.18 21.44 25.95
CA LEU A 171 -1.47 21.36 26.64
C LEU A 171 -1.81 19.94 27.06
N SER A 172 -1.56 18.95 26.20
CA SER A 172 -1.75 17.53 26.51
C SER A 172 -0.88 17.08 27.69
N ILE A 173 0.39 17.49 27.69
CA ILE A 173 1.31 17.22 28.81
C ILE A 173 0.79 17.85 30.11
N ARG A 174 0.37 19.12 30.08
CA ARG A 174 -0.18 19.81 31.27
C ARG A 174 -1.48 19.17 31.79
N ARG A 175 -2.27 18.57 30.91
CA ARG A 175 -3.50 17.86 31.27
C ARG A 175 -3.25 16.42 31.70
N ALA A 176 -1.98 16.00 31.82
CA ALA A 176 -1.57 14.64 32.18
C ALA A 176 -2.24 13.55 31.33
N ILE A 177 -2.38 13.82 30.01
CA ILE A 177 -2.92 12.82 29.08
C ILE A 177 -1.85 11.73 28.93
N ASN A 178 -2.19 10.52 29.37
CA ASN A 178 -1.32 9.36 29.25
C ASN A 178 -1.60 8.66 27.93
N ILE A 179 -0.55 8.35 27.19
CA ILE A 179 -0.60 7.54 25.97
C ILE A 179 0.10 6.23 26.29
N TYR A 180 -0.57 5.13 26.10
CA TYR A 180 -0.01 3.78 26.28
C TYR A 180 -0.30 2.93 25.04
N LYS A 181 0.57 1.95 24.82
CA LYS A 181 0.35 0.93 23.81
C LYS A 181 -0.46 -0.19 24.43
N ASP A 182 -1.67 -0.43 23.92
CA ASP A 182 -2.44 -1.58 24.34
C ASP A 182 -1.95 -2.83 23.60
N GLU A 183 -1.46 -3.80 24.35
CA GLU A 183 -0.97 -5.09 23.83
C GLU A 183 -1.99 -6.21 24.01
N SER A 184 -3.17 -5.92 24.56
CA SER A 184 -4.20 -6.93 24.87
C SER A 184 -4.91 -7.48 23.65
N ASN A 185 -4.73 -6.89 22.47
CA ASN A 185 -5.52 -7.13 21.24
C ASN A 185 -7.04 -6.94 21.43
N ASN A 186 -7.46 -6.29 22.51
CA ASN A 186 -8.86 -6.01 22.79
C ASN A 186 -9.26 -4.67 22.15
N ILE A 187 -10.02 -4.72 21.08
CA ILE A 187 -10.50 -3.52 20.35
C ILE A 187 -11.83 -2.96 20.92
N ASN A 188 -12.45 -3.63 21.87
CA ASN A 188 -13.76 -3.20 22.40
C ASN A 188 -13.77 -1.75 22.93
N PRO A 189 -12.74 -1.26 23.68
CA PRO A 189 -12.72 0.14 24.09
C PRO A 189 -12.76 1.13 22.93
N LEU A 190 -12.12 0.82 21.79
CA LEU A 190 -12.17 1.66 20.58
C LEU A 190 -13.54 1.63 19.93
N LEU A 191 -14.19 0.46 19.91
CA LEU A 191 -15.56 0.33 19.38
C LEU A 191 -16.55 1.10 20.25
N ASP A 192 -16.43 1.04 21.57
CA ASP A 192 -17.28 1.75 22.50
C ASP A 192 -17.11 3.29 22.35
N MET A 193 -15.88 3.77 22.20
CA MET A 193 -15.62 5.18 21.92
C MET A 193 -16.24 5.62 20.59
N ASN A 194 -16.16 4.80 19.55
CA ASN A 194 -16.72 5.14 18.24
C ASN A 194 -18.25 5.18 18.28
N ASN A 195 -18.89 4.28 19.05
CA ASN A 195 -20.33 4.23 19.22
C ASN A 195 -20.89 5.37 20.06
N THR A 196 -20.06 6.02 20.88
CA THR A 196 -20.47 7.20 21.68
C THR A 196 -20.32 8.53 20.93
N LEU A 197 -19.67 8.52 19.74
CA LEU A 197 -19.47 9.70 18.89
C LEU A 197 -20.52 9.85 17.77
N VAL A 198 -21.50 8.96 17.69
CA VAL A 198 -22.67 8.98 16.78
C VAL A 198 -23.94 9.40 17.55
#